data_5fba898916249ddea31577d43aec9158
#
_entry.id   5fba898916249ddea31577d43aec9158
#
_cell.length_a   1.000
_cell.length_b   1.000
_cell.length_c   1.000
_cell.angle_alpha   90.00
_cell.angle_beta   90.00
_cell.angle_gamma   90.00
#
_symmetry.space_group_name_H-M   'P 1'
#
loop_
_entity.id
_entity.type
_entity.pdbx_description
1 polymer ?
#
loop_
_entity_poly.entity_id
_entity_poly.type
_entity_poly.pdbx_seq_one_letter_code
_entity_poly.pdbx_strand_id
1 'polypeptide(L)'
;MELKAGQKQGYDWKETGRAIGFYRRSLHLSMYELAKKMGAVVSTISFWERGIKEPKISNLVAVAEILGVSEMDLLHPSEEVKKWVNMSLKEP
;
A
#
# COMPACT_ATOMS: atom_id res chain seq x y z
N MET A 1 -3.60 -12.80 22.27
CA MET A 1 -4.54 -11.94 21.50
C MET A 1 -4.56 -12.41 20.06
N GLU A 2 -5.74 -12.67 19.53
CA GLU A 2 -5.88 -13.09 18.15
C GLU A 2 -5.79 -11.89 17.22
N LEU A 3 -5.06 -12.08 16.12
CA LEU A 3 -5.00 -11.06 15.07
C LEU A 3 -6.10 -11.32 14.05
N LYS A 4 -6.70 -10.26 13.54
CA LYS A 4 -7.68 -10.38 12.46
C LYS A 4 -6.99 -10.80 11.17
N ALA A 5 -7.76 -11.36 10.25
CA ALA A 5 -7.22 -11.72 8.94
C ALA A 5 -6.60 -10.48 8.29
N GLY A 6 -5.37 -10.60 7.81
CA GLY A 6 -4.64 -9.49 7.20
C GLY A 6 -3.83 -8.65 8.18
N GLN A 7 -3.87 -8.95 9.47
CA GLN A 7 -3.09 -8.23 10.46
C GLN A 7 -1.89 -9.04 10.92
N LYS A 8 -0.75 -8.38 11.07
CA LYS A 8 0.48 -8.96 11.60
C LYS A 8 1.19 -7.92 12.43
N GLN A 9 1.64 -8.31 13.64
CA GLN A 9 2.44 -7.42 14.48
C GLN A 9 1.84 -6.03 14.67
N GLY A 10 0.52 -5.97 14.79
CA GLY A 10 -0.17 -4.73 15.08
C GLY A 10 -0.53 -3.88 13.86
N TYR A 11 -0.35 -4.39 12.66
CA TYR A 11 -0.79 -3.66 11.47
C TYR A 11 -1.54 -4.59 10.51
N ASP A 12 -2.33 -3.97 9.65
CA ASP A 12 -3.11 -4.67 8.62
C ASP A 12 -2.42 -4.44 7.27
N TRP A 13 -1.73 -5.46 6.79
CA TRP A 13 -0.97 -5.33 5.55
C TRP A 13 -1.85 -5.13 4.31
N LYS A 14 -3.12 -5.48 4.39
CA LYS A 14 -4.06 -5.19 3.29
C LYS A 14 -4.35 -3.70 3.22
N GLU A 15 -4.53 -3.05 4.38
CA GLU A 15 -4.64 -1.60 4.45
C GLU A 15 -3.39 -0.92 3.97
N THR A 16 -2.24 -1.48 4.33
CA THR A 16 -0.95 -0.97 3.85
C THR A 16 -0.89 -0.96 2.33
N GLY A 17 -1.32 -2.05 1.70
CA GLY A 17 -1.34 -2.12 0.24
C GLY A 17 -2.24 -1.06 -0.38
N ARG A 18 -3.41 -0.83 0.22
CA ARG A 18 -4.33 0.21 -0.26
C ARG A 18 -3.74 1.61 -0.08
N ALA A 19 -3.02 1.82 1.03
CA ALA A 19 -2.33 3.10 1.26
C ALA A 19 -1.26 3.35 0.20
N ILE A 20 -0.54 2.32 -0.21
CA ILE A 20 0.42 2.42 -1.30
C ILE A 20 -0.29 2.96 -2.55
N GLY A 21 -1.44 2.40 -2.89
CA GLY A 21 -2.23 2.84 -4.03
C GLY A 21 -2.68 4.29 -3.90
N PHE A 22 -3.10 4.69 -2.70
CA PHE A 22 -3.51 6.07 -2.44
C PHE A 22 -2.36 7.05 -2.72
N TYR A 23 -1.20 6.80 -2.12
CA TYR A 23 -0.07 7.72 -2.29
C TYR A 23 0.48 7.68 -3.71
N ARG A 24 0.48 6.51 -4.35
CA ARG A 24 0.91 6.39 -5.74
C ARG A 24 0.04 7.28 -6.65
N ARG A 25 -1.28 7.19 -6.49
CA ARG A 25 -2.22 7.98 -7.31
C ARG A 25 -2.11 9.46 -7.00
N SER A 26 -1.85 9.80 -5.74
CA SER A 26 -1.66 11.21 -5.33
C SER A 26 -0.48 11.84 -6.06
N LEU A 27 0.52 11.04 -6.44
CA LEU A 27 1.68 11.49 -7.18
C LEU A 27 1.52 11.31 -8.69
N HIS A 28 0.35 10.86 -9.14
CA HIS A 28 0.07 10.58 -10.55
C HIS A 28 1.02 9.55 -11.16
N LEU A 29 1.47 8.60 -10.35
CA LEU A 29 2.30 7.50 -10.82
C LEU A 29 1.42 6.32 -11.21
N SER A 30 1.71 5.69 -12.35
CA SER A 30 1.08 4.44 -12.70
C SER A 30 1.72 3.29 -11.91
N MET A 31 1.04 2.15 -11.86
CA MET A 31 1.65 0.95 -11.26
C MET A 31 2.94 0.57 -11.98
N TYR A 32 2.96 0.74 -13.30
CA TYR A 32 4.15 0.46 -14.10
C TYR A 32 5.31 1.36 -13.68
N GLU A 33 5.04 2.65 -13.51
CA GLU A 33 6.07 3.61 -13.12
C GLU A 33 6.63 3.30 -11.74
N LEU A 34 5.75 2.97 -10.79
CA LEU A 34 6.20 2.60 -9.45
C LEU A 34 7.03 1.31 -9.50
N ALA A 35 6.56 0.31 -10.23
CA ALA A 35 7.28 -0.95 -10.39
C ALA A 35 8.68 -0.71 -10.99
N LYS A 36 8.76 0.14 -12.00
CA LYS A 36 10.02 0.47 -12.64
C LYS A 36 11.00 1.09 -11.66
N LYS A 37 10.52 2.04 -10.85
CA LYS A 37 11.35 2.71 -9.82
C LYS A 37 11.85 1.73 -8.77
N MET A 38 11.10 0.67 -8.52
CA MET A 38 11.46 -0.34 -7.52
C MET A 38 12.29 -1.49 -8.10
N GLY A 39 12.42 -1.57 -9.41
CA GLY A 39 13.03 -2.74 -10.02
C GLY A 39 12.17 -3.99 -9.91
N ALA A 40 10.85 -3.81 -9.86
CA ALA A 40 9.88 -4.89 -9.72
C ALA A 40 9.01 -4.99 -10.97
N VAL A 41 8.17 -6.02 -11.03
CA VAL A 41 7.19 -6.16 -12.10
C VAL A 41 5.84 -5.58 -11.66
N VAL A 42 5.03 -5.15 -12.62
CA VAL A 42 3.75 -4.51 -12.35
C VAL A 42 2.82 -5.38 -11.50
N SER A 43 2.81 -6.69 -11.76
CA SER A 43 1.94 -7.59 -11.01
C SER A 43 2.25 -7.58 -9.52
N THR A 44 3.50 -7.36 -9.13
CA THR A 44 3.89 -7.26 -7.72
C THR A 44 3.16 -6.09 -7.06
N ILE A 45 3.19 -4.92 -7.70
CA ILE A 45 2.51 -3.73 -7.18
C ILE A 45 0.99 -3.98 -7.10
N SER A 46 0.43 -4.56 -8.16
CA SER A 46 -0.99 -4.86 -8.20
C SER A 46 -1.41 -5.78 -7.06
N PHE A 47 -0.63 -6.82 -6.78
CA PHE A 47 -0.93 -7.76 -5.71
C PHE A 47 -0.91 -7.08 -4.34
N TRP A 48 0.02 -6.17 -4.11
CA TRP A 48 0.06 -5.41 -2.85
C TRP A 48 -1.17 -4.54 -2.72
N GLU A 49 -1.50 -3.77 -3.76
CA GLU A 49 -2.62 -2.82 -3.69
C GLU A 49 -3.96 -3.51 -3.57
N ARG A 50 -4.08 -4.71 -4.13
CA ARG A 50 -5.32 -5.48 -4.04
C ARG A 50 -5.39 -6.37 -2.81
N GLY A 51 -4.35 -6.35 -1.97
CA GLY A 51 -4.34 -7.13 -0.74
C GLY A 51 -4.22 -8.63 -0.97
N ILE A 52 -3.58 -9.03 -2.07
CA ILE A 52 -3.39 -10.45 -2.41
C ILE A 52 -2.10 -10.98 -1.82
N LYS A 53 -1.05 -10.15 -1.80
CA LYS A 53 0.24 -10.51 -1.23
C LYS A 53 0.73 -9.43 -0.30
N GLU A 54 1.37 -9.86 0.78
CA GLU A 54 1.94 -8.94 1.76
C GLU A 54 3.30 -8.45 1.27
N PRO A 55 3.54 -7.12 1.23
CA PRO A 55 4.87 -6.61 0.91
C PRO A 55 5.84 -6.95 2.04
N LYS A 56 7.07 -7.31 1.69
CA LYS A 56 8.13 -7.47 2.66
C LYS A 56 8.53 -6.12 3.24
N ILE A 57 9.04 -6.11 4.46
CA ILE A 57 9.46 -4.85 5.11
C ILE A 57 10.46 -4.09 4.25
N SER A 58 11.43 -4.78 3.65
CA SER A 58 12.41 -4.13 2.77
C SER A 58 11.75 -3.43 1.58
N ASN A 59 10.68 -4.01 1.05
CA ASN A 59 9.93 -3.39 -0.03
C ASN A 59 9.13 -2.19 0.47
N LEU A 60 8.58 -2.26 1.69
CA LEU A 60 7.87 -1.12 2.27
C LEU A 60 8.78 0.07 2.47
N VAL A 61 10.01 -0.16 2.91
CA VAL A 61 11.01 0.91 3.07
C VAL A 61 11.27 1.57 1.72
N ALA A 62 11.48 0.78 0.67
CA ALA A 62 11.73 1.29 -0.67
C ALA A 62 10.54 2.07 -1.22
N VAL A 63 9.33 1.53 -1.06
CA VAL A 63 8.10 2.19 -1.52
C VAL A 63 7.90 3.52 -0.80
N ALA A 64 8.06 3.53 0.52
CA ALA A 64 7.90 4.75 1.30
C ALA A 64 8.85 5.85 0.81
N GLU A 65 10.08 5.48 0.54
CA GLU A 65 11.08 6.42 0.05
C GLU A 65 10.68 7.00 -1.32
N ILE A 66 10.24 6.13 -2.24
CA ILE A 66 9.83 6.55 -3.57
C ILE A 66 8.59 7.45 -3.50
N LEU A 67 7.65 7.12 -2.63
CA LEU A 67 6.41 7.88 -2.49
C LEU A 67 6.58 9.13 -1.63
N GLY A 68 7.72 9.28 -0.96
CA GLY A 68 7.97 10.46 -0.13
C GLY A 68 7.18 10.46 1.17
N VAL A 69 6.86 9.28 1.71
CA VAL A 69 6.15 9.14 2.98
C VAL A 69 6.96 8.28 3.94
N SER A 70 6.56 8.26 5.21
CA SER A 70 7.22 7.39 6.18
C SER A 70 6.64 5.97 6.10
N GLU A 71 7.39 4.99 6.61
CA GLU A 71 6.87 3.63 6.69
C GLU A 71 5.62 3.58 7.56
N MET A 72 5.57 4.42 8.60
CA MET A 72 4.39 4.48 9.48
C MET A 72 3.15 4.95 8.74
N ASP A 73 3.30 5.83 7.76
CA ASP A 73 2.16 6.27 6.94
C ASP A 73 1.57 5.11 6.16
N LEU A 74 2.39 4.13 5.82
CA LEU A 74 1.93 2.94 5.10
C LEU A 74 1.42 1.86 6.05
N LEU A 75 2.08 1.67 7.19
CA LEU A 75 1.70 0.64 8.14
C LEU A 75 0.43 1.00 8.91
N HIS A 76 0.27 2.29 9.21
CA HIS A 76 -0.87 2.80 9.97
C HIS A 76 -1.45 4.02 9.25
N PRO A 77 -2.20 3.79 8.17
CA PRO A 77 -2.75 4.90 7.38
C PRO A 77 -3.68 5.78 8.20
N SER A 78 -3.70 7.08 7.88
CA SER A 78 -4.57 8.02 8.55
C SER A 78 -6.04 7.74 8.21
N GLU A 79 -6.94 8.33 9.02
CA GLU A 79 -8.39 8.19 8.76
C GLU A 79 -8.77 8.75 7.39
N GLU A 80 -8.08 9.78 6.93
CA GLU A 80 -8.33 10.36 5.61
C GLU A 80 -8.03 9.35 4.51
N VAL A 81 -6.89 8.66 4.61
CA VAL A 81 -6.51 7.62 3.64
C VAL A 81 -7.51 6.48 3.67
N LYS A 82 -7.92 6.06 4.87
CA LYS A 82 -8.90 4.99 5.03
C LYS A 82 -10.25 5.35 4.41
N LYS A 83 -10.68 6.60 4.57
CA LYS A 83 -11.92 7.09 3.95
C LYS A 83 -11.85 7.03 2.44
N TRP A 84 -10.74 7.48 1.88
CA TRP A 84 -10.55 7.44 0.44
C TRP A 84 -10.62 6.01 -0.08
N VAL A 85 -9.94 5.10 0.59
CA VAL A 85 -9.92 3.69 0.20
C VAL A 85 -11.33 3.11 0.21
N ASN A 86 -12.10 3.38 1.29
CA ASN A 86 -13.47 2.88 1.38
C ASN A 86 -14.35 3.43 0.27
N MET A 87 -14.19 4.70 -0.06
CA MET A 87 -14.95 5.30 -1.15
C MET A 87 -14.60 4.67 -2.50
N SER A 88 -13.32 4.45 -2.73
CA SER A 88 -12.84 3.86 -3.98
C SER A 88 -13.37 2.43 -4.17
N LEU A 89 -13.47 1.67 -3.09
CA LEU A 89 -13.96 0.29 -3.15
C LEU A 89 -15.46 0.21 -3.43
N LYS A 90 -16.21 1.26 -3.15
CA LYS A 90 -17.65 1.30 -3.36
C LYS A 90 -18.02 1.72 -4.77
N GLU A 91 -17.10 2.27 -5.50
CA GLU A 91 -17.37 2.74 -6.86
C GLU A 91 -17.29 1.59 -7.84
N PRO A 92 -18.21 1.54 -8.81
CA PRO A 92 -18.18 0.48 -9.83
C PRO A 92 -16.98 0.58 -10.75
#